data_52fc72e00847fb65ae9e975b0a74844a
#
_entry.id   52fc72e00847fb65ae9e975b0a74844a
#
_cell.length_a   1.000
_cell.length_b   1.000
_cell.length_c   1.000
_cell.angle_alpha   90.00
_cell.angle_beta   90.00
_cell.angle_gamma   90.00
#
_symmetry.space_group_name_H-M   'P 1'
#
loop_
_entity.id
_entity.type
_entity.pdbx_description
1 polymer ?
#
loop_
_entity_poly.entity_id
_entity_poly.type
_entity_poly.pdbx_seq_one_letter_code
_entity_poly.pdbx_strand_id
1 'polypeptide(L)'
;MLKGPIYIEITEFAKNPICTGIQRVEREILQNWCGPNSLIPCIYHTQRQEFIEVDATSLQSIMEHKGDDEAGKTLIGHGMHNARGIATSNVLSNLFNPEVFFDPVRARKYIEWISVKDTRISWLVYDFMPFLYPEHYPVGTPLHCMPYLLAMRNIPRLAFISNQTRCEFDTKIVRKSRRETIVFPLGGDGLRLEKQSFSQELRSFVYFGTIEPRKNVGAVLRAFMTLWERGVPVELFIIGRMDSRAQDEAALINQLQKERRFHYLGHASDAAIRDALRKARATIFVSSEEGFGIPPLESLAAGIPAIVSNALPSINDLPKGGCLKIETVSPSSICTAIEFILHDANAIKMWQEASDLPIPTWRDFASGLSNWLHSF
;
A
#
# COMPACT_ATOMS: atom_id res chain seq x y z
N MET A 1 -5.31 -17.14 -26.35
CA MET A 1 -4.83 -17.40 -24.97
C MET A 1 -3.33 -17.59 -25.01
N LEU A 2 -2.61 -16.85 -24.23
CA LEU A 2 -1.16 -16.96 -24.06
C LEU A 2 -0.76 -18.38 -23.64
N LYS A 3 0.17 -18.98 -24.37
CA LYS A 3 0.77 -20.27 -24.02
C LYS A 3 2.18 -20.02 -23.49
N GLY A 4 2.35 -19.67 -22.24
CA GLY A 4 3.67 -19.49 -21.66
C GLY A 4 3.59 -18.90 -20.24
N PRO A 5 4.68 -18.95 -19.48
CA PRO A 5 4.72 -18.36 -18.15
C PRO A 5 4.62 -16.83 -18.21
N ILE A 6 4.20 -16.23 -17.11
CA ILE A 6 4.32 -14.80 -16.86
C ILE A 6 5.55 -14.61 -15.97
N TYR A 7 6.47 -13.77 -16.40
CA TYR A 7 7.63 -13.40 -15.57
C TYR A 7 7.29 -12.16 -14.75
N ILE A 8 7.33 -12.29 -13.44
CA ILE A 8 7.16 -11.15 -12.52
C ILE A 8 8.51 -10.65 -12.04
N GLU A 9 8.79 -9.40 -12.32
CA GLU A 9 10.02 -8.78 -11.86
C GLU A 9 9.90 -8.37 -10.38
N ILE A 10 10.81 -8.86 -9.52
CA ILE A 10 10.86 -8.60 -8.08
C ILE A 10 12.24 -8.14 -7.64
N THR A 11 12.90 -7.33 -8.45
CA THR A 11 14.29 -6.89 -8.25
C THR A 11 14.47 -6.05 -6.99
N GLU A 12 13.59 -5.06 -6.77
CA GLU A 12 13.65 -4.18 -5.58
C GLU A 12 13.15 -4.90 -4.34
N PHE A 13 12.12 -5.73 -4.49
CA PHE A 13 11.62 -6.57 -3.41
C PHE A 13 12.67 -7.56 -2.91
N ALA A 14 13.41 -8.20 -3.82
CA ALA A 14 14.48 -9.11 -3.47
C ALA A 14 15.66 -8.38 -2.79
N LYS A 15 16.00 -7.16 -3.23
CA LYS A 15 17.05 -6.34 -2.60
C LYS A 15 16.68 -5.85 -1.20
N ASN A 16 15.42 -5.59 -0.96
CA ASN A 16 14.93 -5.00 0.28
C ASN A 16 13.54 -5.53 0.64
N PRO A 17 13.44 -6.76 1.18
CA PRO A 17 12.17 -7.46 1.43
C PRO A 17 11.44 -6.95 2.69
N ILE A 18 11.38 -5.63 2.89
CA ILE A 18 10.65 -5.00 3.99
C ILE A 18 9.14 -5.03 3.77
N CYS A 19 8.36 -4.62 4.76
CA CYS A 19 6.90 -4.59 4.70
C CYS A 19 6.36 -3.18 4.43
N THR A 20 6.77 -2.52 3.32
CA THR A 20 6.12 -1.29 2.85
C THR A 20 4.88 -1.59 2.03
N GLY A 21 4.11 -0.56 1.66
CA GLY A 21 2.91 -0.73 0.85
C GLY A 21 3.17 -1.47 -0.47
N ILE A 22 4.24 -1.13 -1.19
CA ILE A 22 4.60 -1.76 -2.48
C ILE A 22 4.98 -3.23 -2.30
N GLN A 23 5.93 -3.53 -1.40
CA GLN A 23 6.36 -4.90 -1.14
C GLN A 23 5.21 -5.78 -0.59
N ARG A 24 4.25 -5.18 0.10
CA ARG A 24 3.04 -5.89 0.51
C ARG A 24 2.20 -6.30 -0.70
N VAL A 25 2.01 -5.41 -1.68
CA VAL A 25 1.29 -5.74 -2.92
C VAL A 25 2.00 -6.89 -3.66
N GLU A 26 3.32 -6.85 -3.76
CA GLU A 26 4.10 -7.91 -4.41
C GLU A 26 3.95 -9.26 -3.69
N ARG A 27 4.01 -9.28 -2.34
CA ARG A 27 3.73 -10.48 -1.56
C ARG A 27 2.34 -11.03 -1.83
N GLU A 28 1.34 -10.17 -1.82
CA GLU A 28 -0.05 -10.59 -2.03
C GLU A 28 -0.29 -11.10 -3.47
N ILE A 29 0.36 -10.52 -4.48
CA ILE A 29 0.33 -11.07 -5.85
C ILE A 29 0.90 -12.48 -5.87
N LEU A 30 2.09 -12.69 -5.28
CA LEU A 30 2.77 -13.98 -5.27
C LEU A 30 1.99 -15.04 -4.49
N GLN A 31 1.37 -14.67 -3.35
CA GLN A 31 0.61 -15.59 -2.49
C GLN A 31 -0.77 -15.95 -3.05
N ASN A 32 -1.43 -15.01 -3.74
CA ASN A 32 -2.80 -15.19 -4.22
C ASN A 32 -2.87 -15.48 -5.73
N TRP A 33 -1.73 -15.72 -6.39
CA TRP A 33 -1.74 -16.03 -7.82
C TRP A 33 -2.56 -17.27 -8.13
N CYS A 34 -3.54 -17.12 -8.99
CA CYS A 34 -4.48 -18.18 -9.38
C CYS A 34 -4.66 -18.30 -10.91
N GLY A 35 -3.72 -17.75 -11.67
CA GLY A 35 -3.75 -17.78 -13.13
C GLY A 35 -3.50 -19.17 -13.71
N PRO A 36 -3.93 -19.42 -14.96
CA PRO A 36 -3.74 -20.71 -15.63
C PRO A 36 -2.26 -20.98 -15.98
N ASN A 37 -1.44 -19.95 -16.07
CA ASN A 37 -0.02 -20.05 -16.35
C ASN A 37 0.81 -19.82 -15.08
N SER A 38 2.00 -20.42 -15.04
CA SER A 38 2.96 -20.21 -13.96
C SER A 38 3.39 -18.74 -13.89
N LEU A 39 3.45 -18.19 -12.68
CA LEU A 39 4.08 -16.93 -12.39
C LEU A 39 5.51 -17.21 -11.98
N ILE A 40 6.49 -16.75 -12.76
CA ILE A 40 7.91 -17.00 -12.51
C ILE A 40 8.56 -15.72 -11.99
N PRO A 41 8.95 -15.67 -10.71
CA PRO A 41 9.69 -14.55 -10.17
C PRO A 41 11.07 -14.44 -10.78
N CYS A 42 11.44 -13.23 -11.21
CA CYS A 42 12.76 -12.94 -11.74
C CYS A 42 13.31 -11.60 -11.21
N ILE A 43 14.61 -11.46 -11.23
CA ILE A 43 15.33 -10.21 -10.94
C ILE A 43 16.11 -9.77 -12.16
N TYR A 44 16.23 -8.46 -12.36
CA TYR A 44 17.13 -7.90 -13.35
C TYR A 44 18.49 -7.57 -12.73
N HIS A 45 19.54 -8.26 -13.20
CA HIS A 45 20.91 -8.05 -12.74
C HIS A 45 21.58 -6.97 -13.60
N THR A 46 21.65 -5.74 -13.11
CA THR A 46 22.09 -4.55 -13.87
C THR A 46 23.51 -4.71 -14.45
N GLN A 47 24.45 -5.27 -13.69
CA GLN A 47 25.83 -5.43 -14.15
C GLN A 47 25.98 -6.47 -15.29
N ARG A 48 25.21 -7.59 -15.19
CA ARG A 48 25.20 -8.64 -16.22
C ARG A 48 24.24 -8.32 -17.38
N GLN A 49 23.34 -7.36 -17.18
CA GLN A 49 22.26 -6.99 -18.10
C GLN A 49 21.39 -8.19 -18.52
N GLU A 50 21.12 -9.07 -17.58
CA GLU A 50 20.31 -10.29 -17.78
C GLU A 50 19.27 -10.47 -16.68
N PHE A 51 18.22 -11.25 -16.98
CA PHE A 51 17.28 -11.71 -15.97
C PHE A 51 17.77 -13.00 -15.33
N ILE A 52 17.53 -13.13 -14.03
CA ILE A 52 17.85 -14.30 -13.23
C ILE A 52 16.55 -14.78 -12.59
N GLU A 53 16.26 -16.08 -12.74
CA GLU A 53 15.12 -16.70 -12.07
C GLU A 53 15.37 -16.81 -10.58
N VAL A 54 14.36 -16.49 -9.79
CA VAL A 54 14.40 -16.65 -8.33
C VAL A 54 13.89 -18.04 -8.00
N ASP A 55 14.77 -18.87 -7.48
CA ASP A 55 14.43 -20.24 -7.08
C ASP A 55 13.47 -20.26 -5.87
N ALA A 56 12.80 -21.41 -5.65
CA ALA A 56 11.79 -21.54 -4.61
C ALA A 56 12.32 -21.24 -3.19
N THR A 57 13.57 -21.62 -2.90
CA THR A 57 14.19 -21.40 -1.57
C THR A 57 14.46 -19.91 -1.34
N SER A 58 15.04 -19.25 -2.35
CA SER A 58 15.28 -17.80 -2.31
C SER A 58 13.97 -17.03 -2.22
N LEU A 59 12.95 -17.42 -2.98
CA LEU A 59 11.63 -16.81 -2.93
C LEU A 59 11.00 -16.98 -1.54
N GLN A 60 11.06 -18.17 -0.96
CA GLN A 60 10.55 -18.42 0.39
C GLN A 60 11.24 -17.51 1.42
N SER A 61 12.56 -17.38 1.35
CA SER A 61 13.33 -16.49 2.23
C SER A 61 12.90 -15.01 2.09
N ILE A 62 12.71 -14.52 0.85
CA ILE A 62 12.21 -13.17 0.57
C ILE A 62 10.80 -12.98 1.16
N MET A 63 9.93 -13.98 1.00
CA MET A 63 8.54 -13.92 1.45
C MET A 63 8.39 -13.97 2.98
N GLU A 64 9.26 -14.70 3.67
CA GLU A 64 9.25 -14.85 5.13
C GLU A 64 9.90 -13.66 5.84
N HIS A 65 10.79 -12.93 5.17
CA HIS A 65 11.47 -11.78 5.75
C HIS A 65 10.49 -10.63 6.00
N LYS A 66 10.40 -10.18 7.24
CA LYS A 66 9.46 -9.12 7.69
C LYS A 66 10.14 -7.98 8.45
N GLY A 67 11.47 -7.99 8.50
CA GLY A 67 12.25 -7.04 9.30
C GLY A 67 13.17 -6.13 8.49
N ASP A 68 13.63 -5.06 9.15
CA ASP A 68 14.59 -4.07 8.62
C ASP A 68 16.06 -4.47 8.91
N ASP A 69 16.34 -5.73 9.25
CA ASP A 69 17.69 -6.12 9.67
C ASP A 69 18.65 -6.35 8.48
N GLU A 70 19.92 -6.07 8.71
CA GLU A 70 20.99 -6.25 7.71
C GLU A 70 21.20 -7.73 7.33
N ALA A 71 20.77 -8.67 8.15
CA ALA A 71 20.90 -10.10 7.89
C ALA A 71 20.09 -10.55 6.67
N GLY A 72 18.90 -9.96 6.42
CA GLY A 72 18.11 -10.23 5.23
C GLY A 72 18.79 -9.80 3.93
N LYS A 73 19.50 -8.67 3.96
CA LYS A 73 20.25 -8.16 2.79
C LYS A 73 21.41 -9.08 2.38
N THR A 74 22.02 -9.75 3.34
CA THR A 74 23.19 -10.62 3.12
C THR A 74 22.78 -11.98 2.54
N LEU A 75 21.64 -12.52 2.94
CA LEU A 75 21.12 -13.83 2.48
C LEU A 75 20.82 -13.85 0.97
N ILE A 76 20.31 -12.74 0.44
CA ILE A 76 19.94 -12.62 -0.98
C ILE A 76 21.19 -12.45 -1.85
N GLY A 77 22.19 -11.70 -1.37
CA GLY A 77 23.45 -11.49 -2.10
C GLY A 77 24.25 -12.77 -2.35
N HIS A 78 24.22 -13.74 -1.45
CA HIS A 78 24.99 -14.99 -1.56
C HIS A 78 24.27 -16.08 -2.36
N GLY A 79 22.94 -16.19 -2.28
CA GLY A 79 22.15 -17.20 -3.00
C GLY A 79 22.04 -16.96 -4.51
N MET A 80 22.14 -15.70 -4.94
CA MET A 80 21.94 -15.34 -6.35
C MET A 80 23.20 -15.43 -7.22
N HIS A 81 24.38 -15.60 -6.65
CA HIS A 81 25.61 -15.73 -7.45
C HIS A 81 25.66 -16.98 -8.34
N ASN A 82 24.93 -18.03 -7.98
CA ASN A 82 24.86 -19.29 -8.73
C ASN A 82 23.52 -19.48 -9.49
N ALA A 83 22.64 -18.50 -9.48
CA ALA A 83 21.33 -18.59 -10.10
C ALA A 83 21.46 -18.60 -11.65
N ARG A 84 20.62 -19.40 -12.29
CA ARG A 84 20.58 -19.56 -13.75
C ARG A 84 20.01 -18.31 -14.41
N GLY A 85 20.75 -17.73 -15.35
CA GLY A 85 20.25 -16.67 -16.22
C GLY A 85 19.11 -17.16 -17.10
N ILE A 86 18.11 -16.32 -17.30
CA ILE A 86 17.01 -16.57 -18.24
C ILE A 86 17.28 -15.76 -19.51
N ALA A 87 17.10 -16.40 -20.69
CA ALA A 87 17.17 -15.65 -21.94
C ALA A 87 16.21 -14.46 -21.90
N THR A 88 16.73 -13.27 -22.12
CA THR A 88 15.94 -12.01 -22.08
C THR A 88 14.73 -12.07 -23.00
N SER A 89 14.85 -12.68 -24.19
CA SER A 89 13.72 -12.88 -25.12
C SER A 89 12.56 -13.67 -24.51
N ASN A 90 12.85 -14.67 -23.65
CA ASN A 90 11.82 -15.43 -22.97
C ASN A 90 11.08 -14.56 -21.94
N VAL A 91 11.81 -13.81 -21.14
CA VAL A 91 11.22 -12.91 -20.15
C VAL A 91 10.37 -11.84 -20.82
N LEU A 92 10.89 -11.23 -21.88
CA LEU A 92 10.19 -10.16 -22.59
C LEU A 92 8.95 -10.65 -23.38
N SER A 93 8.80 -11.96 -23.57
CA SER A 93 7.60 -12.51 -24.18
C SER A 93 6.34 -12.31 -23.33
N ASN A 94 6.50 -12.11 -22.01
CA ASN A 94 5.40 -11.79 -21.09
C ASN A 94 5.93 -11.30 -19.74
N LEU A 95 6.48 -10.09 -19.71
CA LEU A 95 7.04 -9.45 -18.49
C LEU A 95 6.00 -8.58 -17.80
N PHE A 96 5.82 -8.82 -16.52
CA PHE A 96 5.05 -7.96 -15.62
C PHE A 96 5.96 -7.33 -14.55
N ASN A 97 5.95 -6.00 -14.46
CA ASN A 97 6.66 -5.25 -13.43
C ASN A 97 5.69 -4.61 -12.44
N PRO A 98 5.63 -5.08 -11.20
CA PRO A 98 4.87 -4.46 -10.12
C PRO A 98 5.69 -3.47 -9.29
N GLU A 99 6.95 -3.18 -9.65
CA GLU A 99 7.88 -2.43 -8.82
C GLU A 99 8.00 -0.96 -9.22
N VAL A 100 8.39 -0.13 -8.25
CA VAL A 100 8.95 1.21 -8.46
C VAL A 100 10.45 1.12 -8.23
N PHE A 101 11.24 1.56 -9.19
CA PHE A 101 12.70 1.51 -9.14
C PHE A 101 13.33 2.84 -9.56
N PHE A 102 14.60 3.05 -9.17
CA PHE A 102 15.31 4.32 -9.40
C PHE A 102 16.53 4.16 -10.30
N ASP A 103 16.85 2.93 -10.72
CA ASP A 103 18.01 2.61 -11.55
C ASP A 103 17.85 3.15 -12.99
N PRO A 104 18.67 4.13 -13.43
CA PRO A 104 18.56 4.70 -14.76
C PRO A 104 19.02 3.73 -15.88
N VAL A 105 19.86 2.73 -15.57
CA VAL A 105 20.26 1.71 -16.54
C VAL A 105 19.09 0.79 -16.83
N ARG A 106 18.41 0.31 -15.79
CA ARG A 106 17.19 -0.49 -15.89
C ARG A 106 16.09 0.26 -16.65
N ALA A 107 15.89 1.55 -16.34
CA ALA A 107 14.90 2.37 -17.04
C ALA A 107 15.17 2.45 -18.55
N ARG A 108 16.43 2.69 -18.95
CA ARG A 108 16.84 2.69 -20.36
C ARG A 108 16.59 1.34 -21.04
N LYS A 109 16.88 0.24 -20.33
CA LYS A 109 16.61 -1.11 -20.87
C LYS A 109 15.12 -1.35 -21.14
N TYR A 110 14.23 -0.90 -20.26
CA TYR A 110 12.79 -0.97 -20.53
C TYR A 110 12.41 -0.23 -21.80
N ILE A 111 12.96 0.97 -22.04
CA ILE A 111 12.70 1.75 -23.28
C ILE A 111 13.25 1.02 -24.52
N GLU A 112 14.40 0.38 -24.42
CA GLU A 112 14.97 -0.46 -25.49
C GLU A 112 14.07 -1.69 -25.76
N TRP A 113 13.67 -2.42 -24.73
CA TRP A 113 12.88 -3.66 -24.84
C TRP A 113 11.51 -3.46 -25.47
N ILE A 114 10.85 -2.34 -25.18
CA ILE A 114 9.54 -2.01 -25.78
C ILE A 114 9.62 -1.94 -27.31
N SER A 115 10.78 -1.58 -27.87
CA SER A 115 11.00 -1.47 -29.30
C SER A 115 11.31 -2.80 -29.97
N VAL A 116 11.52 -3.89 -29.20
CA VAL A 116 11.78 -5.24 -29.73
C VAL A 116 10.46 -5.87 -30.15
N LYS A 117 10.45 -6.49 -31.34
CA LYS A 117 9.28 -7.18 -31.86
C LYS A 117 8.85 -8.31 -30.92
N ASP A 118 7.54 -8.54 -30.82
CA ASP A 118 6.90 -9.60 -30.05
C ASP A 118 7.13 -9.53 -28.52
N THR A 119 7.55 -8.36 -28.00
CA THR A 119 7.60 -8.14 -26.56
C THR A 119 6.24 -7.81 -25.98
N ARG A 120 5.99 -8.27 -24.75
CA ARG A 120 4.78 -8.04 -23.99
C ARG A 120 5.17 -7.60 -22.59
N ILE A 121 5.12 -6.30 -22.37
CA ILE A 121 5.52 -5.67 -21.11
C ILE A 121 4.32 -4.95 -20.53
N SER A 122 4.00 -5.29 -19.30
CA SER A 122 2.90 -4.69 -18.52
C SER A 122 3.42 -4.23 -17.16
N TRP A 123 2.96 -3.07 -16.69
CA TRP A 123 3.35 -2.52 -15.38
C TRP A 123 2.14 -2.29 -14.49
N LEU A 124 2.36 -2.42 -13.16
CA LEU A 124 1.47 -1.92 -12.13
C LEU A 124 1.97 -0.55 -11.68
N VAL A 125 1.09 0.43 -11.66
CA VAL A 125 1.38 1.81 -11.28
C VAL A 125 0.65 2.15 -9.99
N TYR A 126 1.39 2.58 -8.96
CA TYR A 126 0.86 2.87 -7.64
C TYR A 126 0.34 4.30 -7.52
N ASP A 127 1.21 5.28 -7.70
CA ASP A 127 0.86 6.69 -7.60
C ASP A 127 1.91 7.59 -8.27
N PHE A 128 1.65 8.88 -8.26
CA PHE A 128 2.55 9.93 -8.74
C PHE A 128 2.90 10.92 -7.63
N MET A 129 2.73 10.53 -6.38
CA MET A 129 2.93 11.36 -5.20
C MET A 129 4.26 12.13 -5.20
N PRO A 130 5.43 11.52 -5.50
CA PRO A 130 6.70 12.25 -5.52
C PRO A 130 6.74 13.40 -6.53
N PHE A 131 5.94 13.33 -7.59
CA PHE A 131 5.89 14.34 -8.65
C PHE A 131 4.80 15.39 -8.43
N LEU A 132 3.67 14.98 -7.86
CA LEU A 132 2.50 15.84 -7.67
C LEU A 132 2.54 16.62 -6.35
N TYR A 133 3.20 16.06 -5.34
CA TYR A 133 3.29 16.58 -3.98
C TYR A 133 4.74 16.47 -3.47
N PRO A 134 5.70 17.12 -4.16
CA PRO A 134 7.13 17.00 -3.84
C PRO A 134 7.47 17.48 -2.42
N GLU A 135 6.65 18.36 -1.84
CA GLU A 135 6.79 18.87 -0.47
C GLU A 135 6.68 17.77 0.60
N HIS A 136 6.04 16.64 0.27
CA HIS A 136 5.92 15.49 1.16
C HIS A 136 7.13 14.54 1.12
N TYR A 137 8.14 14.87 0.35
CA TYR A 137 9.30 13.99 0.12
C TYR A 137 10.63 14.72 0.37
N PRO A 138 11.72 14.01 0.64
CA PRO A 138 13.05 14.61 0.69
C PRO A 138 13.37 15.35 -0.61
N VAL A 139 14.13 16.45 -0.46
CA VAL A 139 14.58 17.24 -1.62
C VAL A 139 15.31 16.35 -2.61
N GLY A 140 14.96 16.47 -3.90
CA GLY A 140 15.55 15.66 -4.97
C GLY A 140 14.82 14.34 -5.28
N THR A 141 13.87 13.92 -4.46
CA THR A 141 13.10 12.68 -4.72
C THR A 141 12.44 12.65 -6.10
N PRO A 142 11.79 13.73 -6.61
CA PRO A 142 11.22 13.71 -7.95
C PRO A 142 12.27 13.43 -9.05
N LEU A 143 13.47 14.02 -8.94
CA LEU A 143 14.55 13.74 -9.89
C LEU A 143 15.05 12.30 -9.79
N HIS A 144 15.13 11.76 -8.59
CA HIS A 144 15.52 10.38 -8.35
C HIS A 144 14.52 9.38 -8.96
N CYS A 145 13.23 9.69 -8.91
CA CYS A 145 12.16 8.90 -9.51
C CYS A 145 12.01 9.09 -11.04
N MET A 146 12.67 10.08 -11.64
CA MET A 146 12.51 10.43 -13.06
C MET A 146 12.80 9.26 -14.03
N PRO A 147 13.85 8.43 -13.83
CA PRO A 147 14.10 7.28 -14.70
C PRO A 147 12.89 6.33 -14.81
N TYR A 148 12.28 6.00 -13.68
CA TYR A 148 11.06 5.19 -13.63
C TYR A 148 9.91 5.83 -14.41
N LEU A 149 9.65 7.13 -14.16
CA LEU A 149 8.57 7.85 -14.83
C LEU A 149 8.77 7.89 -16.36
N LEU A 150 9.99 8.13 -16.83
CA LEU A 150 10.33 8.14 -18.26
C LEU A 150 10.14 6.77 -18.91
N ALA A 151 10.54 5.68 -18.23
CA ALA A 151 10.31 4.34 -18.73
C ALA A 151 8.81 4.01 -18.76
N MET A 152 8.09 4.24 -17.66
CA MET A 152 6.66 3.97 -17.50
C MET A 152 5.82 4.68 -18.59
N ARG A 153 6.17 5.91 -18.93
CA ARG A 153 5.50 6.67 -20.02
C ARG A 153 5.59 5.99 -21.38
N ASN A 154 6.42 5.00 -21.59
CA ASN A 154 6.56 4.26 -22.83
C ASN A 154 5.93 2.85 -22.78
N ILE A 155 5.59 2.37 -21.59
CA ILE A 155 4.98 1.03 -21.44
C ILE A 155 3.61 0.99 -22.12
N PRO A 156 3.34 -0.04 -22.96
CA PRO A 156 2.10 -0.12 -23.73
C PRO A 156 0.87 -0.50 -22.89
N ARG A 157 1.06 -1.23 -21.80
CA ARG A 157 -0.01 -1.74 -20.93
C ARG A 157 0.24 -1.38 -19.47
N LEU A 158 -0.69 -0.64 -18.89
CA LEU A 158 -0.59 -0.15 -17.51
C LEU A 158 -1.82 -0.55 -16.71
N ALA A 159 -1.60 -1.19 -15.57
CA ALA A 159 -2.60 -1.37 -14.54
C ALA A 159 -2.39 -0.34 -13.44
N PHE A 160 -3.46 0.28 -12.97
CA PHE A 160 -3.44 1.25 -11.88
C PHE A 160 -4.18 0.69 -10.67
N ILE A 161 -3.73 1.06 -9.46
CA ILE A 161 -4.36 0.59 -8.23
C ILE A 161 -5.62 1.39 -7.85
N SER A 162 -5.87 2.55 -8.48
CA SER A 162 -7.05 3.38 -8.24
C SER A 162 -7.47 4.17 -9.48
N ASN A 163 -8.74 4.58 -9.52
CA ASN A 163 -9.24 5.49 -10.55
C ASN A 163 -8.58 6.86 -10.46
N GLN A 164 -8.24 7.32 -9.25
CA GLN A 164 -7.51 8.57 -9.06
C GLN A 164 -6.15 8.53 -9.74
N THR A 165 -5.33 7.49 -9.49
CA THR A 165 -4.00 7.36 -10.11
C THR A 165 -4.09 7.30 -11.64
N ARG A 166 -5.08 6.58 -12.19
CA ARG A 166 -5.31 6.57 -13.64
C ARG A 166 -5.67 7.97 -14.17
N CYS A 167 -6.56 8.68 -13.49
CA CYS A 167 -6.93 10.05 -13.87
C CYS A 167 -5.72 11.01 -13.82
N GLU A 168 -4.89 10.91 -12.79
CA GLU A 168 -3.64 11.68 -12.66
C GLU A 168 -2.67 11.38 -13.80
N PHE A 169 -2.53 10.11 -14.16
CA PHE A 169 -1.74 9.71 -15.32
C PHE A 169 -2.23 10.38 -16.59
N ASP A 170 -3.51 10.29 -16.90
CA ASP A 170 -4.10 10.79 -18.14
C ASP A 170 -4.10 12.32 -18.23
N THR A 171 -4.19 13.02 -17.10
CA THR A 171 -4.34 14.47 -17.04
C THR A 171 -3.03 15.22 -16.75
N LYS A 172 -2.17 14.67 -15.90
CA LYS A 172 -0.98 15.36 -15.38
C LYS A 172 0.33 14.78 -15.92
N ILE A 173 0.40 13.48 -16.21
CA ILE A 173 1.64 12.79 -16.57
C ILE A 173 1.78 12.61 -18.08
N VAL A 174 0.73 12.12 -18.74
CA VAL A 174 0.75 11.87 -20.19
C VAL A 174 -0.52 12.39 -20.85
N ARG A 175 -0.39 13.47 -21.58
CA ARG A 175 -1.53 13.99 -22.35
C ARG A 175 -1.83 13.07 -23.55
N LYS A 176 -3.06 12.53 -23.62
CA LYS A 176 -3.61 11.72 -24.72
C LYS A 176 -2.75 10.49 -25.07
N SER A 177 -2.94 9.43 -24.35
CA SER A 177 -2.32 8.12 -24.61
C SER A 177 -3.30 7.17 -25.30
N ARG A 178 -2.84 6.42 -26.34
CA ARG A 178 -3.55 5.27 -26.91
C ARG A 178 -3.13 3.94 -26.24
N ARG A 179 -2.74 3.97 -24.97
CA ARG A 179 -2.30 2.79 -24.25
C ARG A 179 -3.48 2.03 -23.69
N GLU A 180 -3.30 0.74 -23.52
CA GLU A 180 -4.24 -0.06 -22.75
C GLU A 180 -4.05 0.27 -21.26
N THR A 181 -5.10 0.79 -20.64
CA THR A 181 -5.09 1.13 -19.20
C THR A 181 -6.26 0.46 -18.51
N ILE A 182 -6.02 -0.09 -17.33
CA ILE A 182 -7.03 -0.72 -16.50
C ILE A 182 -6.82 -0.36 -15.04
N VAL A 183 -7.85 -0.49 -14.21
CA VAL A 183 -7.76 -0.28 -12.76
C VAL A 183 -8.09 -1.59 -12.06
N PHE A 184 -7.22 -1.98 -11.13
CA PHE A 184 -7.44 -3.08 -10.20
C PHE A 184 -7.29 -2.53 -8.78
N PRO A 185 -8.39 -2.33 -8.03
CA PRO A 185 -8.31 -1.93 -6.63
C PRO A 185 -7.64 -3.03 -5.81
N LEU A 186 -6.80 -2.62 -4.87
CA LEU A 186 -6.09 -3.55 -3.98
C LEU A 186 -7.06 -4.22 -3.00
N GLY A 187 -6.68 -5.39 -2.48
CA GLY A 187 -7.45 -6.11 -1.48
C GLY A 187 -7.37 -5.46 -0.09
N GLY A 188 -8.46 -5.56 0.68
CA GLY A 188 -8.55 -5.11 2.07
C GLY A 188 -8.37 -6.22 3.11
N ASP A 189 -8.23 -7.46 2.70
CA ASP A 189 -8.20 -8.63 3.59
C ASP A 189 -6.78 -9.08 4.02
N GLY A 190 -5.76 -8.23 3.78
CA GLY A 190 -4.36 -8.57 4.05
C GLY A 190 -4.02 -8.79 5.53
N LEU A 191 -4.73 -8.16 6.45
CA LEU A 191 -4.59 -8.44 7.89
C LEU A 191 -5.17 -9.80 8.29
N ARG A 192 -5.98 -10.45 7.45
CA ARG A 192 -6.65 -11.73 7.77
C ARG A 192 -7.39 -11.68 9.11
N LEU A 193 -8.05 -10.56 9.38
CA LEU A 193 -8.92 -10.37 10.53
C LEU A 193 -10.36 -10.66 10.11
N GLU A 194 -11.00 -11.57 10.83
CA GLU A 194 -12.42 -11.84 10.63
C GLU A 194 -13.28 -10.61 10.93
N LYS A 195 -14.49 -10.55 10.37
CA LYS A 195 -15.40 -9.44 10.65
C LYS A 195 -15.70 -9.36 12.14
N GLN A 196 -15.52 -8.18 12.69
CA GLN A 196 -15.79 -7.87 14.08
C GLN A 196 -17.25 -7.43 14.26
N SER A 197 -17.73 -7.48 15.49
CA SER A 197 -19.07 -7.06 15.86
C SER A 197 -19.02 -5.85 16.80
N PHE A 198 -19.99 -4.96 16.68
CA PHE A 198 -20.14 -3.83 17.58
C PHE A 198 -20.40 -4.27 19.02
N SER A 199 -19.74 -3.60 19.97
CA SER A 199 -20.06 -3.65 21.40
C SER A 199 -20.10 -2.25 21.98
N GLN A 200 -21.05 -1.99 22.87
CA GLN A 200 -21.15 -0.71 23.59
C GLN A 200 -19.94 -0.41 24.47
N GLU A 201 -19.17 -1.43 24.83
CA GLU A 201 -17.96 -1.27 25.66
C GLU A 201 -16.74 -0.76 24.87
N LEU A 202 -16.78 -0.83 23.54
CA LEU A 202 -15.69 -0.34 22.70
C LEU A 202 -15.49 1.17 22.89
N ARG A 203 -14.29 1.57 23.31
CA ARG A 203 -13.90 2.98 23.52
C ARG A 203 -12.56 3.33 22.89
N SER A 204 -11.92 2.37 22.26
CA SER A 204 -10.60 2.58 21.65
C SER A 204 -10.73 3.04 20.21
N PHE A 205 -9.84 3.94 19.82
CA PHE A 205 -9.65 4.35 18.42
C PHE A 205 -8.26 3.96 17.98
N VAL A 206 -8.12 3.51 16.74
CA VAL A 206 -6.85 2.95 16.25
C VAL A 206 -6.43 3.68 14.97
N TYR A 207 -5.19 4.15 14.96
CA TYR A 207 -4.44 4.49 13.76
C TYR A 207 -3.35 3.44 13.56
N PHE A 208 -3.19 2.94 12.33
CA PHE A 208 -2.04 2.10 11.97
C PHE A 208 -1.50 2.46 10.59
N GLY A 209 -0.18 2.46 10.48
CA GLY A 209 0.57 2.88 9.30
C GLY A 209 1.75 3.76 9.66
N THR A 210 2.65 4.02 8.71
CA THR A 210 3.80 4.91 8.95
C THR A 210 3.35 6.28 9.42
N ILE A 211 3.98 6.80 10.47
CA ILE A 211 3.72 8.14 11.01
C ILE A 211 4.60 9.11 10.21
N GLU A 212 3.98 9.88 9.35
CA GLU A 212 4.62 10.88 8.48
C GLU A 212 3.72 12.13 8.39
N PRO A 213 4.29 13.32 8.10
CA PRO A 213 3.54 14.61 8.21
C PRO A 213 2.21 14.62 7.44
N ARG A 214 2.18 14.10 6.21
CA ARG A 214 0.97 14.05 5.38
C ARG A 214 -0.16 13.18 5.94
N LYS A 215 0.13 12.31 6.90
CA LYS A 215 -0.87 11.45 7.58
C LYS A 215 -1.65 12.18 8.67
N ASN A 216 -1.24 13.39 9.02
CA ASN A 216 -1.91 14.25 10.02
C ASN A 216 -2.09 13.59 11.40
N VAL A 217 -1.18 12.69 11.79
CA VAL A 217 -1.24 12.01 13.10
C VAL A 217 -1.14 13.03 14.24
N GLY A 218 -0.40 14.13 14.05
CA GLY A 218 -0.33 15.23 14.99
C GLY A 218 -1.71 15.86 15.29
N ALA A 219 -2.58 15.98 14.28
CA ALA A 219 -3.94 16.47 14.48
C ALA A 219 -4.79 15.47 15.28
N VAL A 220 -4.61 14.16 15.06
CA VAL A 220 -5.26 13.10 15.84
C VAL A 220 -4.83 13.18 17.29
N LEU A 221 -3.52 13.26 17.57
CA LEU A 221 -2.99 13.35 18.93
C LEU A 221 -3.56 14.56 19.68
N ARG A 222 -3.58 15.73 19.05
CA ARG A 222 -4.15 16.96 19.66
C ARG A 222 -5.66 16.85 19.90
N ALA A 223 -6.40 16.18 19.03
CA ALA A 223 -7.82 15.92 19.23
C ALA A 223 -8.06 15.06 20.49
N PHE A 224 -7.28 13.99 20.67
CA PHE A 224 -7.39 13.14 21.85
C PHE A 224 -6.97 13.87 23.14
N MET A 225 -5.94 14.71 23.10
CA MET A 225 -5.60 15.57 24.25
C MET A 225 -6.81 16.43 24.68
N THR A 226 -7.47 17.07 23.71
CA THR A 226 -8.67 17.88 23.97
C THR A 226 -9.82 17.05 24.54
N LEU A 227 -10.07 15.84 24.02
CA LEU A 227 -11.11 14.94 24.52
C LEU A 227 -10.80 14.50 25.96
N TRP A 228 -9.57 14.18 26.26
CA TRP A 228 -9.13 13.79 27.61
C TRP A 228 -9.24 14.93 28.63
N GLU A 229 -8.90 16.16 28.23
CA GLU A 229 -9.10 17.37 29.05
C GLU A 229 -10.58 17.60 29.37
N ARG A 230 -11.49 17.25 28.47
CA ARG A 230 -12.95 17.29 28.68
C ARG A 230 -13.49 16.09 29.46
N GLY A 231 -12.64 15.15 29.88
CA GLY A 231 -13.02 13.97 30.64
C GLY A 231 -13.68 12.87 29.80
N VAL A 232 -13.57 12.90 28.46
CA VAL A 232 -14.14 11.87 27.59
C VAL A 232 -13.35 10.56 27.76
N PRO A 233 -14.00 9.42 28.09
CA PRO A 233 -13.32 8.14 28.41
C PRO A 233 -13.01 7.35 27.14
N VAL A 234 -12.06 7.82 26.33
CA VAL A 234 -11.61 7.18 25.08
C VAL A 234 -10.15 6.81 25.15
N GLU A 235 -9.76 5.76 24.46
CA GLU A 235 -8.38 5.31 24.30
C GLU A 235 -7.91 5.53 22.86
N LEU A 236 -6.60 5.77 22.68
CA LEU A 236 -5.97 5.90 21.38
C LEU A 236 -4.80 4.94 21.24
N PHE A 237 -4.84 4.13 20.20
CA PHE A 237 -3.73 3.31 19.74
C PHE A 237 -3.11 3.94 18.50
N ILE A 238 -1.82 4.23 18.54
CA ILE A 238 -1.00 4.63 17.41
C ILE A 238 0.00 3.53 17.13
N ILE A 239 -0.09 2.94 15.93
CA ILE A 239 0.72 1.78 15.54
C ILE A 239 1.43 2.09 14.22
N GLY A 240 2.75 2.15 14.23
CA GLY A 240 3.53 2.37 13.03
C GLY A 240 4.91 2.91 13.28
N ARG A 241 5.75 2.75 12.27
CA ARG A 241 7.10 3.31 12.29
C ARG A 241 7.03 4.84 12.16
N MET A 242 7.91 5.52 12.91
CA MET A 242 8.10 6.97 12.81
C MET A 242 8.97 7.30 11.60
N ASP A 243 8.49 8.16 10.72
CA ASP A 243 9.31 8.79 9.68
C ASP A 243 10.20 9.87 10.31
N SER A 244 11.43 10.02 9.83
CA SER A 244 12.40 11.01 10.36
C SER A 244 11.92 12.47 10.23
N ARG A 245 10.97 12.74 9.35
CA ARG A 245 10.37 14.07 9.12
C ARG A 245 9.23 14.38 10.08
N ALA A 246 8.68 13.40 10.78
CA ALA A 246 7.55 13.51 11.71
C ALA A 246 8.01 13.95 13.11
N GLN A 247 8.80 15.02 13.20
CA GLN A 247 9.41 15.47 14.47
C GLN A 247 8.36 16.01 15.45
N ASP A 248 7.34 16.72 14.95
CA ASP A 248 6.24 17.23 15.77
C ASP A 248 5.40 16.10 16.35
N GLU A 249 5.11 15.08 15.55
CA GLU A 249 4.41 13.87 15.99
C GLU A 249 5.22 13.11 17.05
N ALA A 250 6.53 12.99 16.86
CA ALA A 250 7.43 12.36 17.82
C ALA A 250 7.44 13.10 19.16
N ALA A 251 7.47 14.45 19.15
CA ALA A 251 7.39 15.27 20.36
C ALA A 251 6.06 15.06 21.10
N LEU A 252 4.93 15.06 20.38
CA LEU A 252 3.60 14.82 20.95
C LEU A 252 3.47 13.42 21.54
N ILE A 253 3.95 12.38 20.83
CA ILE A 253 3.96 11.01 21.33
C ILE A 253 4.75 10.90 22.61
N ASN A 254 5.95 11.52 22.69
CA ASN A 254 6.76 11.53 23.89
C ASN A 254 6.05 12.23 25.06
N GLN A 255 5.35 13.33 24.80
CA GLN A 255 4.56 14.01 25.82
C GLN A 255 3.44 13.12 26.39
N LEU A 256 2.82 12.33 25.51
CA LEU A 256 1.66 11.49 25.85
C LEU A 256 2.00 10.14 26.47
N GLN A 257 3.27 9.75 26.57
CA GLN A 257 3.67 8.45 27.14
C GLN A 257 3.19 8.20 28.59
N LYS A 258 2.90 9.27 29.35
CA LYS A 258 2.37 9.17 30.72
C LYS A 258 0.84 9.08 30.79
N GLU A 259 0.14 9.33 29.70
CA GLU A 259 -1.32 9.21 29.61
C GLU A 259 -1.71 7.74 29.50
N ARG A 260 -2.50 7.23 30.47
CA ARG A 260 -2.87 5.81 30.54
C ARG A 260 -3.77 5.35 29.41
N ARG A 261 -4.47 6.28 28.75
CA ARG A 261 -5.39 6.03 27.62
C ARG A 261 -4.68 6.13 26.27
N PHE A 262 -3.38 6.39 26.24
CA PHE A 262 -2.57 6.49 25.04
C PHE A 262 -1.62 5.28 24.91
N HIS A 263 -1.65 4.63 23.77
CA HIS A 263 -0.84 3.44 23.48
C HIS A 263 -0.07 3.64 22.17
N TYR A 264 1.24 3.85 22.27
CA TYR A 264 2.13 3.87 21.11
C TYR A 264 2.90 2.56 21.02
N LEU A 265 2.65 1.77 19.95
CA LEU A 265 3.26 0.45 19.77
C LEU A 265 4.45 0.45 18.79
N GLY A 266 4.80 1.61 18.21
CA GLY A 266 5.89 1.68 17.23
C GLY A 266 5.64 0.75 16.04
N HIS A 267 6.71 0.16 15.49
CA HIS A 267 6.61 -0.88 14.47
C HIS A 267 6.11 -2.17 15.11
N ALA A 268 4.91 -2.57 14.77
CA ALA A 268 4.26 -3.72 15.37
C ALA A 268 3.91 -4.79 14.32
N SER A 269 3.78 -6.03 14.78
CA SER A 269 3.34 -7.15 13.93
C SER A 269 1.86 -7.04 13.54
N ASP A 270 1.46 -7.71 12.46
CA ASP A 270 0.05 -7.83 12.08
C ASP A 270 -0.82 -8.39 13.22
N ALA A 271 -0.25 -9.26 14.08
CA ALA A 271 -0.95 -9.78 15.25
C ALA A 271 -1.31 -8.66 16.25
N ALA A 272 -0.35 -7.77 16.55
CA ALA A 272 -0.59 -6.64 17.43
C ALA A 272 -1.59 -5.63 16.84
N ILE A 273 -1.57 -5.42 15.52
CA ILE A 273 -2.56 -4.60 14.81
C ILE A 273 -3.95 -5.25 14.95
N ARG A 274 -4.09 -6.56 14.71
CA ARG A 274 -5.35 -7.27 14.88
C ARG A 274 -5.89 -7.17 16.33
N ASP A 275 -5.01 -7.29 17.34
CA ASP A 275 -5.41 -7.19 18.74
C ASP A 275 -5.92 -5.79 19.12
N ALA A 276 -5.31 -4.74 18.56
CA ALA A 276 -5.81 -3.38 18.70
C ALA A 276 -7.16 -3.17 17.98
N LEU A 277 -7.28 -3.70 16.76
CA LEU A 277 -8.52 -3.60 15.96
C LEU A 277 -9.70 -4.32 16.63
N ARG A 278 -9.50 -5.45 17.30
CA ARG A 278 -10.56 -6.14 18.07
C ARG A 278 -11.16 -5.28 19.19
N LYS A 279 -10.44 -4.27 19.66
CA LYS A 279 -10.88 -3.33 20.70
C LYS A 279 -11.38 -2.00 20.12
N ALA A 280 -11.24 -1.82 18.80
CA ALA A 280 -11.52 -0.55 18.17
C ALA A 280 -13.01 -0.27 18.07
N ARG A 281 -13.43 0.92 18.48
CA ARG A 281 -14.73 1.51 18.15
C ARG A 281 -14.77 1.99 16.71
N ALA A 282 -13.67 2.57 16.27
CA ALA A 282 -13.41 2.98 14.91
C ALA A 282 -11.90 3.12 14.68
N THR A 283 -11.50 3.21 13.41
CA THR A 283 -10.15 3.60 13.01
C THR A 283 -10.12 5.04 12.51
N ILE A 284 -8.93 5.65 12.46
CA ILE A 284 -8.78 7.07 12.06
C ILE A 284 -7.67 7.19 11.02
N PHE A 285 -8.01 7.69 9.82
CA PHE A 285 -7.08 7.90 8.71
C PHE A 285 -7.39 9.23 8.01
N VAL A 286 -6.73 10.29 8.43
CA VAL A 286 -7.01 11.67 8.00
C VAL A 286 -5.86 12.28 7.21
N SER A 287 -5.26 11.48 6.33
CA SER A 287 -4.17 11.92 5.47
C SER A 287 -4.60 13.12 4.59
N SER A 288 -3.67 14.00 4.27
CA SER A 288 -3.88 15.06 3.28
C SER A 288 -3.82 14.52 1.86
N GLU A 289 -2.96 13.53 1.62
CA GLU A 289 -2.76 12.91 0.32
C GLU A 289 -2.42 11.41 0.48
N GLU A 290 -2.91 10.58 -0.43
CA GLU A 290 -2.64 9.14 -0.48
C GLU A 290 -2.58 8.60 -1.91
N GLY A 291 -1.68 7.64 -2.15
CA GLY A 291 -1.68 6.86 -3.38
C GLY A 291 -2.86 5.89 -3.48
N PHE A 292 -3.19 5.24 -2.37
CA PHE A 292 -4.35 4.34 -2.28
C PHE A 292 -5.04 4.39 -0.91
N GLY A 293 -4.32 4.05 0.18
CA GLY A 293 -4.88 3.96 1.52
C GLY A 293 -5.33 2.54 1.88
N ILE A 294 -4.38 1.59 1.98
CA ILE A 294 -4.66 0.20 2.38
C ILE A 294 -5.23 0.12 3.81
N PRO A 295 -4.68 0.80 4.84
CA PRO A 295 -5.15 0.65 6.22
C PRO A 295 -6.64 0.90 6.45
N PRO A 296 -7.27 1.98 5.94
CA PRO A 296 -8.71 2.15 6.09
C PRO A 296 -9.52 1.06 5.38
N LEU A 297 -9.03 0.55 4.24
CA LEU A 297 -9.69 -0.55 3.54
C LEU A 297 -9.66 -1.84 4.37
N GLU A 298 -8.53 -2.12 5.05
CA GLU A 298 -8.40 -3.26 5.97
C GLU A 298 -9.30 -3.16 7.20
N SER A 299 -9.49 -1.95 7.72
CA SER A 299 -10.44 -1.69 8.79
C SER A 299 -11.87 -2.07 8.35
N LEU A 300 -12.29 -1.58 7.19
CA LEU A 300 -13.62 -1.87 6.65
C LEU A 300 -13.81 -3.34 6.29
N ALA A 301 -12.77 -4.02 5.77
CA ALA A 301 -12.81 -5.46 5.51
C ALA A 301 -13.07 -6.26 6.79
N ALA A 302 -12.55 -5.79 7.93
CA ALA A 302 -12.84 -6.35 9.25
C ALA A 302 -14.20 -5.89 9.84
N GLY A 303 -15.03 -5.15 9.09
CA GLY A 303 -16.32 -4.61 9.55
C GLY A 303 -16.19 -3.44 10.53
N ILE A 304 -15.01 -2.88 10.71
CA ILE A 304 -14.75 -1.79 11.66
C ILE A 304 -14.86 -0.44 10.92
N PRO A 305 -15.74 0.48 11.34
CA PRO A 305 -15.89 1.76 10.68
C PRO A 305 -14.65 2.64 10.80
N ALA A 306 -14.50 3.57 9.84
CA ALA A 306 -13.35 4.44 9.77
C ALA A 306 -13.74 5.93 9.74
N ILE A 307 -13.00 6.77 10.48
CA ILE A 307 -12.99 8.22 10.34
C ILE A 307 -11.90 8.54 9.31
N VAL A 308 -12.27 9.20 8.22
CA VAL A 308 -11.38 9.37 7.06
C VAL A 308 -11.42 10.81 6.53
N SER A 309 -10.32 11.24 5.89
CA SER A 309 -10.33 12.44 5.02
C SER A 309 -10.87 12.10 3.62
N ASN A 310 -11.04 13.13 2.78
CA ASN A 310 -11.42 12.95 1.38
C ASN A 310 -10.27 12.46 0.48
N ALA A 311 -9.04 12.41 0.98
CA ALA A 311 -7.82 12.12 0.21
C ALA A 311 -7.47 10.62 0.13
N LEU A 312 -8.45 9.73 0.26
CA LEU A 312 -8.24 8.28 0.30
C LEU A 312 -8.88 7.60 -0.92
N PRO A 313 -8.11 7.33 -2.00
CA PRO A 313 -8.63 6.72 -3.22
C PRO A 313 -9.34 5.38 -2.97
N SER A 314 -8.81 4.55 -2.07
CA SER A 314 -9.42 3.26 -1.71
C SER A 314 -10.85 3.38 -1.18
N ILE A 315 -11.15 4.49 -0.49
CA ILE A 315 -12.48 4.75 0.08
C ILE A 315 -13.38 5.47 -0.92
N ASN A 316 -12.80 6.30 -1.78
CA ASN A 316 -13.57 7.07 -2.77
C ASN A 316 -14.14 6.18 -3.89
N ASP A 317 -13.48 5.06 -4.17
CA ASP A 317 -13.92 4.07 -5.17
C ASP A 317 -14.96 3.06 -4.61
N LEU A 318 -15.24 3.08 -3.28
CA LEU A 318 -16.24 2.21 -2.65
C LEU A 318 -17.65 2.83 -2.64
N PRO A 319 -18.70 2.01 -2.52
CA PRO A 319 -20.04 2.50 -2.16
C PRO A 319 -20.01 3.30 -0.84
N LYS A 320 -20.95 4.20 -0.69
CA LYS A 320 -21.09 4.99 0.55
C LYS A 320 -21.49 4.11 1.71
N GLY A 321 -20.87 4.31 2.87
CA GLY A 321 -21.20 3.62 4.13
C GLY A 321 -19.94 3.28 4.93
N GLY A 322 -20.09 3.00 6.21
CA GLY A 322 -19.01 2.58 7.12
C GLY A 322 -17.89 3.60 7.37
N CYS A 323 -17.94 4.74 6.71
CA CYS A 323 -16.94 5.82 6.83
C CYS A 323 -17.57 7.14 7.23
N LEU A 324 -16.95 7.81 8.20
CA LEU A 324 -17.26 9.21 8.53
C LEU A 324 -16.18 10.09 7.89
N LYS A 325 -16.58 10.82 6.83
CA LYS A 325 -15.66 11.68 6.07
C LYS A 325 -15.51 13.05 6.72
N ILE A 326 -14.28 13.49 6.93
CA ILE A 326 -13.90 14.82 7.40
C ILE A 326 -13.43 15.63 6.18
N GLU A 327 -14.11 16.74 5.87
CA GLU A 327 -13.75 17.61 4.74
C GLU A 327 -12.48 18.42 5.02
N THR A 328 -12.43 19.04 6.21
CA THR A 328 -11.26 19.81 6.65
C THR A 328 -10.66 19.15 7.88
N VAL A 329 -9.44 18.65 7.75
CA VAL A 329 -8.74 17.96 8.85
C VAL A 329 -8.22 18.99 9.86
N SER A 330 -8.76 18.90 11.07
CA SER A 330 -8.32 19.69 12.22
C SER A 330 -8.58 18.90 13.52
N PRO A 331 -7.90 19.23 14.64
CA PRO A 331 -8.21 18.61 15.92
C PRO A 331 -9.70 18.73 16.29
N SER A 332 -10.33 19.87 16.01
CA SER A 332 -11.75 20.11 16.31
C SER A 332 -12.67 19.20 15.47
N SER A 333 -12.43 19.07 14.15
CA SER A 333 -13.27 18.22 13.31
C SER A 333 -13.11 16.73 13.65
N ILE A 334 -11.91 16.32 14.06
CA ILE A 334 -11.65 14.97 14.57
C ILE A 334 -12.39 14.72 15.87
N CYS A 335 -12.36 15.68 16.84
CA CYS A 335 -13.15 15.57 18.07
C CYS A 335 -14.65 15.39 17.76
N THR A 336 -15.21 16.21 16.90
CA THR A 336 -16.62 16.10 16.47
C THR A 336 -16.95 14.73 15.87
N ALA A 337 -16.06 14.21 15.03
CA ALA A 337 -16.22 12.89 14.43
C ALA A 337 -16.16 11.75 15.47
N ILE A 338 -15.25 11.86 16.45
CA ILE A 338 -15.13 10.90 17.56
C ILE A 338 -16.39 10.97 18.43
N GLU A 339 -16.83 12.16 18.84
CA GLU A 339 -18.04 12.38 19.63
C GLU A 339 -19.28 11.83 18.91
N PHE A 340 -19.38 12.02 17.59
CA PHE A 340 -20.48 11.46 16.79
C PHE A 340 -20.52 9.92 16.87
N ILE A 341 -19.38 9.24 16.72
CA ILE A 341 -19.33 7.75 16.74
C ILE A 341 -19.38 7.19 18.16
N LEU A 342 -19.18 7.99 19.21
CA LEU A 342 -19.40 7.57 20.58
C LEU A 342 -20.88 7.40 20.93
N HIS A 343 -21.79 8.03 20.19
CA HIS A 343 -23.21 7.75 20.30
C HIS A 343 -23.53 6.38 19.70
N ASP A 344 -24.03 5.46 20.51
CA ASP A 344 -24.22 4.06 20.11
C ASP A 344 -25.12 3.91 18.89
N ALA A 345 -26.17 4.70 18.74
CA ALA A 345 -27.04 4.66 17.56
C ALA A 345 -26.29 4.94 16.25
N ASN A 346 -25.38 5.92 16.26
CA ASN A 346 -24.53 6.25 15.12
C ASN A 346 -23.50 5.14 14.85
N ALA A 347 -22.88 4.64 15.92
CA ALA A 347 -21.91 3.56 15.82
C ALA A 347 -22.52 2.29 15.26
N ILE A 348 -23.67 1.84 15.78
CA ILE A 348 -24.38 0.64 15.29
C ILE A 348 -24.64 0.75 13.79
N LYS A 349 -25.14 1.90 13.34
CA LYS A 349 -25.40 2.15 11.92
C LYS A 349 -24.10 2.02 11.09
N MET A 350 -23.02 2.69 11.52
CA MET A 350 -21.76 2.68 10.79
C MET A 350 -21.11 1.29 10.78
N TRP A 351 -21.22 0.53 11.87
CA TRP A 351 -20.74 -0.85 11.94
C TRP A 351 -21.50 -1.76 10.98
N GLN A 352 -22.83 -1.62 10.91
CA GLN A 352 -23.64 -2.36 9.95
C GLN A 352 -23.22 -2.01 8.51
N GLU A 353 -23.12 -0.72 8.21
CA GLU A 353 -22.69 -0.26 6.89
C GLU A 353 -21.28 -0.80 6.54
N ALA A 354 -20.31 -0.75 7.46
CA ALA A 354 -18.96 -1.29 7.24
C ALA A 354 -18.97 -2.80 6.97
N SER A 355 -19.81 -3.53 7.72
CA SER A 355 -19.96 -4.98 7.54
C SER A 355 -20.56 -5.36 6.18
N ASP A 356 -21.43 -4.51 5.62
CA ASP A 356 -22.13 -4.77 4.37
C ASP A 356 -21.35 -4.33 3.14
N LEU A 357 -20.23 -3.58 3.30
CA LEU A 357 -19.43 -3.12 2.18
C LEU A 357 -18.79 -4.29 1.42
N PRO A 358 -18.86 -4.27 0.06
CA PRO A 358 -18.18 -5.24 -0.79
C PRO A 358 -16.71 -4.86 -0.94
N ILE A 359 -15.90 -5.15 0.07
CA ILE A 359 -14.47 -4.85 0.04
C ILE A 359 -13.75 -5.85 -0.88
N PRO A 360 -12.96 -5.40 -1.87
CA PRO A 360 -12.15 -6.27 -2.70
C PRO A 360 -11.18 -7.12 -1.86
N THR A 361 -10.97 -8.37 -2.26
CA THR A 361 -9.95 -9.24 -1.66
C THR A 361 -8.66 -9.23 -2.48
N TRP A 362 -7.55 -9.62 -1.87
CA TRP A 362 -6.29 -9.83 -2.59
C TRP A 362 -6.41 -10.93 -3.66
N ARG A 363 -7.29 -11.90 -3.43
CA ARG A 363 -7.60 -12.93 -4.43
C ARG A 363 -8.33 -12.35 -5.63
N ASP A 364 -9.29 -11.42 -5.43
CA ASP A 364 -9.98 -10.73 -6.52
C ASP A 364 -8.99 -9.90 -7.34
N PHE A 365 -8.10 -9.16 -6.65
CA PHE A 365 -7.03 -8.39 -7.28
C PHE A 365 -6.12 -9.28 -8.14
N ALA A 366 -5.58 -10.37 -7.56
CA ALA A 366 -4.68 -11.28 -8.27
C ALA A 366 -5.38 -11.99 -9.44
N SER A 367 -6.66 -12.35 -9.30
CA SER A 367 -7.47 -12.96 -10.35
C SER A 367 -7.71 -12.00 -11.51
N GLY A 368 -8.12 -10.77 -11.21
CA GLY A 368 -8.31 -9.71 -12.21
C GLY A 368 -7.02 -9.41 -12.97
N LEU A 369 -5.91 -9.25 -12.23
CA LEU A 369 -4.58 -9.02 -12.79
C LEU A 369 -4.14 -10.18 -13.70
N SER A 370 -4.31 -11.42 -13.24
CA SER A 370 -4.00 -12.61 -14.03
C SER A 370 -4.78 -12.67 -15.35
N ASN A 371 -6.10 -12.46 -15.29
CA ASN A 371 -6.95 -12.46 -16.48
C ASN A 371 -6.50 -11.39 -17.48
N TRP A 372 -6.18 -10.19 -17.00
CA TRP A 372 -5.68 -9.13 -17.86
C TRP A 372 -4.32 -9.45 -18.47
N LEU A 373 -3.38 -10.00 -17.72
CA LEU A 373 -2.06 -10.37 -18.24
C LEU A 373 -2.17 -11.49 -19.32
N HIS A 374 -3.22 -12.31 -19.28
CA HIS A 374 -3.49 -13.34 -20.28
C HIS A 374 -4.29 -12.87 -21.50
N SER A 375 -4.83 -11.65 -21.48
CA SER A 375 -5.68 -11.11 -22.55
C SER A 375 -4.90 -10.52 -23.74
N PHE A 376 -3.64 -10.82 -23.89
CA PHE A 376 -2.83 -10.41 -25.06
C PHE A 376 -3.31 -11.04 -26.36
#